data_5044c0ab1da0e18bc0055231e7ab7eb1
#
_entry.id   5044c0ab1da0e18bc0055231e7ab7eb1
#
_cell.length_a   1.000
_cell.length_b   1.000
_cell.length_c   1.000
_cell.angle_alpha   90.00
_cell.angle_beta   90.00
_cell.angle_gamma   90.00
#
_symmetry.space_group_name_H-M   'P 1'
#
loop_
_entity.id
_entity.type
_entity.pdbx_description
1 polymer ?
#
loop_
_entity_poly.entity_id
_entity_poly.type
_entity_poly.pdbx_seq_one_letter_code
_entity_poly.pdbx_strand_id
1 'polypeptide(L)'
;PASGKATFHNAFPGGYLDHVLNVIELAIRNTKTMMEMGFKVDYTREELIFSAMHHDLGKLGDETEPYYIPENSQWHRENQGSLFKHNPKLQYMSVTDRTLYLLQVYGIQVTNKEWMGIKLSDGMYDDSNKKYLMSYSQDHHIDTELHRIIHWADHMATVLEKNLWVHANDIEADIEDAEEQIDNGEV
;
A
#
# COMPACT_ATOMS: atom_id res chain seq x y z
N PRO A 1 7.89 -7.22 2.56
CA PRO A 1 7.43 -6.02 3.25
C PRO A 1 6.48 -5.20 2.37
N ALA A 2 5.61 -4.36 2.96
CA ALA A 2 4.79 -3.38 2.24
C ALA A 2 5.57 -2.10 1.94
N SER A 3 6.56 -1.77 2.77
CA SER A 3 7.45 -0.62 2.58
C SER A 3 8.91 -0.94 2.92
N GLY A 4 9.82 -0.03 2.58
CA GLY A 4 11.25 -0.20 2.85
C GLY A 4 11.71 0.34 4.20
N LYS A 5 10.94 1.22 4.84
CA LYS A 5 11.33 1.92 6.07
C LYS A 5 10.46 1.50 7.25
N ALA A 6 11.08 1.25 8.40
CA ALA A 6 10.40 0.91 9.65
C ALA A 6 9.33 1.95 10.05
N THR A 7 9.61 3.24 9.80
CA THR A 7 8.72 4.36 10.15
C THR A 7 7.56 4.58 9.16
N PHE A 8 7.42 3.77 8.11
CA PHE A 8 6.32 3.89 7.16
C PHE A 8 5.18 2.96 7.57
N HIS A 9 5.08 1.80 6.93
CA HIS A 9 4.06 0.80 7.24
C HIS A 9 4.58 -0.59 6.88
N ASN A 10 4.36 -1.54 7.75
CA ASN A 10 4.57 -2.98 7.55
C ASN A 10 5.90 -3.33 6.86
N ALA A 11 7.02 -2.72 7.32
CA ALA A 11 8.38 -2.96 6.79
C ALA A 11 8.99 -4.24 7.39
N PHE A 12 8.28 -5.36 7.31
CA PHE A 12 8.71 -6.67 7.81
C PHE A 12 8.30 -7.79 6.84
N PRO A 13 8.93 -8.99 6.93
CA PRO A 13 8.52 -10.15 6.14
C PRO A 13 7.05 -10.51 6.38
N GLY A 14 6.24 -10.59 5.31
CA GLY A 14 4.79 -10.80 5.42
C GLY A 14 3.98 -9.51 5.47
N GLY A 15 4.57 -8.36 5.80
CA GLY A 15 3.87 -7.08 5.94
C GLY A 15 3.10 -6.62 4.69
N TYR A 16 3.53 -7.04 3.50
CA TYR A 16 2.76 -6.85 2.27
C TYR A 16 1.38 -7.49 2.35
N LEU A 17 1.31 -8.73 2.84
CA LEU A 17 0.03 -9.45 2.94
C LEU A 17 -0.91 -8.80 3.96
N ASP A 18 -0.38 -8.41 5.11
CA ASP A 18 -1.15 -7.71 6.14
C ASP A 18 -1.72 -6.39 5.60
N HIS A 19 -0.89 -5.63 4.87
CA HIS A 19 -1.32 -4.40 4.21
C HIS A 19 -2.48 -4.64 3.22
N VAL A 20 -2.32 -5.60 2.33
CA VAL A 20 -3.36 -5.96 1.34
C VAL A 20 -4.68 -6.35 2.02
N LEU A 21 -4.64 -7.12 3.12
CA LEU A 21 -5.84 -7.48 3.87
C LEU A 21 -6.52 -6.26 4.50
N ASN A 22 -5.74 -5.33 5.06
CA ASN A 22 -6.26 -4.07 5.59
C ASN A 22 -6.89 -3.21 4.50
N VAL A 23 -6.26 -3.12 3.33
CA VAL A 23 -6.82 -2.37 2.19
C VAL A 23 -8.13 -2.97 1.70
N ILE A 24 -8.23 -4.30 1.60
CA ILE A 24 -9.49 -4.97 1.24
C ILE A 24 -10.60 -4.64 2.25
N GLU A 25 -10.32 -4.78 3.53
CA GLU A 25 -11.30 -4.50 4.60
C GLU A 25 -11.76 -3.04 4.57
N LEU A 26 -10.82 -2.10 4.46
CA LEU A 26 -11.14 -0.67 4.38
C LEU A 26 -11.89 -0.32 3.10
N ALA A 27 -11.55 -0.91 1.95
CA ALA A 27 -12.28 -0.70 0.70
C ALA A 27 -13.75 -1.14 0.82
N ILE A 28 -14.01 -2.28 1.45
CA ILE A 28 -15.37 -2.78 1.70
C ILE A 28 -16.13 -1.83 2.64
N ARG A 29 -15.51 -1.39 3.74
CA ARG A 29 -16.12 -0.47 4.71
C ARG A 29 -16.41 0.89 4.09
N ASN A 30 -15.45 1.47 3.36
CA ASN A 30 -15.60 2.74 2.67
C ASN A 30 -16.76 2.68 1.65
N THR A 31 -16.82 1.62 0.83
CA THR A 31 -17.92 1.42 -0.11
C THR A 31 -19.27 1.39 0.61
N LYS A 32 -19.38 0.64 1.70
CA LYS A 32 -20.62 0.55 2.49
C LYS A 32 -21.02 1.92 3.04
N THR A 33 -20.09 2.65 3.64
CA THR A 33 -20.34 3.99 4.18
C THR A 33 -20.81 4.96 3.09
N MET A 34 -20.17 4.94 1.93
CA MET A 34 -20.58 5.78 0.80
C MET A 34 -21.97 5.44 0.28
N MET A 35 -22.32 4.15 0.20
CA MET A 35 -23.67 3.72 -0.16
C MET A 35 -24.73 4.19 0.84
N GLU A 36 -24.45 4.13 2.14
CA GLU A 36 -25.35 4.64 3.21
C GLU A 36 -25.57 6.15 3.10
N MET A 37 -24.59 6.88 2.56
CA MET A 37 -24.68 8.32 2.25
C MET A 37 -25.39 8.64 0.92
N GLY A 38 -25.83 7.64 0.17
CA GLY A 38 -26.56 7.79 -1.10
C GLY A 38 -25.68 7.73 -2.34
N PHE A 39 -24.41 7.38 -2.21
CA PHE A 39 -23.52 7.17 -3.36
C PHE A 39 -23.96 5.96 -4.17
N LYS A 40 -24.01 6.11 -5.51
CA LYS A 40 -24.28 5.00 -6.40
C LYS A 40 -22.96 4.33 -6.78
N VAL A 41 -22.78 3.12 -6.27
CA VAL A 41 -21.64 2.28 -6.63
C VAL A 41 -21.80 1.82 -8.09
N ASP A 42 -20.75 2.00 -8.88
CA ASP A 42 -20.72 1.68 -10.31
C ASP A 42 -19.84 0.46 -10.63
N TYR A 43 -19.31 -0.20 -9.60
CA TYR A 43 -18.46 -1.40 -9.69
C TYR A 43 -19.05 -2.55 -8.88
N THR A 44 -18.63 -3.79 -9.19
CA THR A 44 -19.04 -4.99 -8.45
C THR A 44 -18.16 -5.23 -7.22
N ARG A 45 -18.60 -6.12 -6.34
CA ARG A 45 -17.80 -6.54 -5.18
C ARG A 45 -16.52 -7.26 -5.61
N GLU A 46 -16.59 -8.02 -6.69
CA GLU A 46 -15.47 -8.74 -7.27
C GLU A 46 -14.42 -7.76 -7.81
N GLU A 47 -14.83 -6.74 -8.55
CA GLU A 47 -13.94 -5.67 -9.05
C GLU A 47 -13.27 -4.90 -7.89
N LEU A 48 -14.02 -4.62 -6.81
CA LEU A 48 -13.49 -3.98 -5.61
C LEU A 48 -12.38 -4.82 -4.96
N ILE A 49 -12.69 -6.09 -4.67
CA ILE A 49 -11.76 -7.00 -3.99
C ILE A 49 -10.55 -7.27 -4.90
N PHE A 50 -10.76 -7.50 -6.18
CA PHE A 50 -9.69 -7.72 -7.15
C PHE A 50 -8.73 -6.54 -7.19
N SER A 51 -9.25 -5.31 -7.31
CA SER A 51 -8.42 -4.10 -7.35
C SER A 51 -7.67 -3.88 -6.04
N ALA A 52 -8.33 -4.03 -4.89
CA ALA A 52 -7.70 -3.92 -3.58
C ALA A 52 -6.61 -4.97 -3.36
N MET A 53 -6.84 -6.22 -3.79
CA MET A 53 -5.88 -7.32 -3.66
C MET A 53 -4.62 -7.08 -4.50
N HIS A 54 -4.76 -6.48 -5.67
CA HIS A 54 -3.68 -6.38 -6.64
C HIS A 54 -3.07 -4.99 -6.78
N HIS A 55 -3.59 -3.94 -6.10
CA HIS A 55 -3.10 -2.56 -6.29
C HIS A 55 -1.57 -2.45 -6.15
N ASP A 56 -1.00 -3.21 -5.24
CA ASP A 56 0.40 -3.21 -4.85
C ASP A 56 1.17 -4.49 -5.27
N LEU A 57 0.59 -5.36 -6.11
CA LEU A 57 1.20 -6.64 -6.50
C LEU A 57 2.62 -6.48 -7.05
N GLY A 58 2.90 -5.34 -7.71
CA GLY A 58 4.24 -5.00 -8.20
C GLY A 58 5.32 -4.94 -7.14
N LYS A 59 4.97 -4.80 -5.84
CA LYS A 59 5.91 -4.86 -4.72
C LYS A 59 6.46 -6.27 -4.44
N LEU A 60 5.93 -7.30 -5.08
CA LEU A 60 6.52 -8.65 -5.01
C LEU A 60 7.75 -8.81 -5.89
N GLY A 61 7.93 -7.96 -6.89
CA GLY A 61 9.00 -8.06 -7.88
C GLY A 61 8.50 -8.69 -9.18
N ASP A 62 9.31 -9.54 -9.80
CA ASP A 62 8.94 -10.33 -10.97
C ASP A 62 9.33 -11.82 -10.78
N GLU A 63 9.26 -12.61 -11.83
CA GLU A 63 9.59 -14.05 -11.78
C GLU A 63 11.05 -14.34 -11.44
N THR A 64 11.93 -13.35 -11.56
CA THR A 64 13.38 -13.52 -11.42
C THR A 64 13.96 -12.86 -10.19
N GLU A 65 13.41 -11.70 -9.80
CA GLU A 65 13.98 -10.87 -8.74
C GLU A 65 12.86 -10.25 -7.85
N PRO A 66 13.06 -10.21 -6.53
CA PRO A 66 12.15 -9.54 -5.62
C PRO A 66 12.27 -8.01 -5.76
N TYR A 67 11.18 -7.27 -5.49
CA TYR A 67 11.20 -5.81 -5.50
C TYR A 67 12.03 -5.22 -4.35
N TYR A 68 11.88 -5.79 -3.15
CA TYR A 68 12.62 -5.40 -1.97
C TYR A 68 13.68 -6.43 -1.61
N ILE A 69 14.90 -5.93 -1.32
CA ILE A 69 15.97 -6.71 -0.72
C ILE A 69 16.40 -6.07 0.62
N PRO A 70 16.97 -6.82 1.58
CA PRO A 70 17.45 -6.25 2.84
C PRO A 70 18.43 -5.09 2.61
N GLU A 71 18.31 -4.03 3.41
CA GLU A 71 19.30 -2.96 3.44
C GLU A 71 20.53 -3.40 4.23
N ASN A 72 21.68 -3.42 3.57
CA ASN A 72 22.95 -3.88 4.15
C ASN A 72 23.78 -2.75 4.77
N SER A 73 23.44 -1.49 4.46
CA SER A 73 24.13 -0.32 5.01
C SER A 73 23.67 -0.07 6.44
N GLN A 74 24.56 -0.21 7.40
CA GLN A 74 24.29 0.12 8.80
C GLN A 74 23.87 1.58 8.95
N TRP A 75 24.53 2.49 8.26
CA TRP A 75 24.19 3.91 8.29
C TRP A 75 22.75 4.20 7.86
N HIS A 76 22.27 3.56 6.75
CA HIS A 76 20.89 3.74 6.29
C HIS A 76 19.87 3.14 7.26
N ARG A 77 20.23 2.03 7.90
CA ARG A 77 19.36 1.40 8.92
C ARG A 77 19.20 2.29 10.14
N GLU A 78 20.30 2.81 10.69
CA GLU A 78 20.33 3.60 11.92
C GLU A 78 19.81 5.03 11.72
N ASN A 79 20.18 5.69 10.60
CA ASN A 79 19.87 7.10 10.39
C ASN A 79 18.61 7.35 9.56
N GLN A 80 18.14 6.37 8.80
CA GLN A 80 16.96 6.50 7.93
C GLN A 80 15.85 5.49 8.23
N GLY A 81 16.07 4.57 9.16
CA GLY A 81 15.14 3.47 9.44
C GLY A 81 14.90 2.54 8.24
N SER A 82 15.85 2.50 7.30
CA SER A 82 15.71 1.69 6.07
C SER A 82 16.04 0.23 6.38
N LEU A 83 15.02 -0.63 6.45
CA LEU A 83 15.18 -2.07 6.66
C LEU A 83 15.33 -2.81 5.33
N PHE A 84 14.68 -2.31 4.30
CA PHE A 84 14.71 -2.85 2.94
C PHE A 84 14.95 -1.72 1.94
N LYS A 85 15.50 -2.08 0.79
CA LYS A 85 15.71 -1.18 -0.36
C LYS A 85 15.24 -1.82 -1.65
N HIS A 86 15.00 -1.00 -2.67
CA HIS A 86 14.69 -1.48 -4.00
C HIS A 86 15.85 -2.34 -4.52
N ASN A 87 15.51 -3.45 -5.16
CA ASN A 87 16.48 -4.32 -5.78
C ASN A 87 16.98 -3.70 -7.08
N PRO A 88 18.28 -3.35 -7.18
CA PRO A 88 18.83 -2.72 -8.39
C PRO A 88 18.92 -3.67 -9.59
N LYS A 89 18.74 -4.99 -9.39
CA LYS A 89 18.68 -5.96 -10.49
C LYS A 89 17.32 -6.00 -11.17
N LEU A 90 16.28 -5.58 -10.44
CA LEU A 90 14.94 -5.52 -10.99
C LEU A 90 14.82 -4.32 -11.93
N GLN A 91 14.37 -4.53 -13.16
CA GLN A 91 14.09 -3.43 -14.08
C GLN A 91 13.15 -2.43 -13.45
N TYR A 92 13.48 -1.14 -13.57
CA TYR A 92 12.60 -0.08 -13.05
C TYR A 92 11.24 -0.09 -13.75
N MET A 93 10.21 -0.06 -12.95
CA MET A 93 8.81 0.07 -13.33
C MET A 93 8.06 0.61 -12.12
N SER A 94 7.03 1.46 -12.30
CA SER A 94 6.17 1.84 -11.18
C SER A 94 5.48 0.60 -10.59
N VAL A 95 5.08 0.64 -9.33
CA VAL A 95 4.42 -0.51 -8.69
C VAL A 95 3.15 -0.88 -9.43
N THR A 96 2.32 0.11 -9.78
CA THR A 96 1.06 -0.10 -10.49
C THR A 96 1.26 -0.64 -11.91
N ASP A 97 2.26 -0.12 -12.65
CA ASP A 97 2.58 -0.62 -13.99
C ASP A 97 3.12 -2.06 -13.93
N ARG A 98 3.97 -2.37 -12.95
CA ARG A 98 4.46 -3.75 -12.71
C ARG A 98 3.30 -4.68 -12.35
N THR A 99 2.36 -4.24 -11.53
CA THR A 99 1.14 -5.00 -11.22
C THR A 99 0.42 -5.41 -12.50
N LEU A 100 0.11 -4.44 -13.36
CA LEU A 100 -0.59 -4.70 -14.63
C LEU A 100 0.21 -5.60 -15.56
N TYR A 101 1.52 -5.42 -15.61
CA TYR A 101 2.43 -6.32 -16.35
C TYR A 101 2.37 -7.76 -15.84
N LEU A 102 2.43 -7.96 -14.52
CA LEU A 102 2.37 -9.29 -13.91
C LEU A 102 1.01 -9.98 -14.18
N LEU A 103 -0.09 -9.26 -14.03
CA LEU A 103 -1.41 -9.80 -14.35
C LEU A 103 -1.50 -10.27 -15.81
N GLN A 104 -0.91 -9.50 -16.74
CA GLN A 104 -0.81 -9.89 -18.13
C GLN A 104 0.07 -11.13 -18.33
N VAL A 105 1.25 -11.21 -17.69
CA VAL A 105 2.16 -12.36 -17.77
C VAL A 105 1.48 -13.65 -17.34
N TYR A 106 0.69 -13.58 -16.26
CA TYR A 106 -0.04 -14.74 -15.74
C TYR A 106 -1.39 -14.99 -16.43
N GLY A 107 -1.71 -14.25 -17.49
CA GLY A 107 -2.94 -14.43 -18.26
C GLY A 107 -4.22 -14.05 -17.50
N ILE A 108 -4.09 -13.24 -16.46
CA ILE A 108 -5.23 -12.74 -15.68
C ILE A 108 -5.84 -11.56 -16.42
N GLN A 109 -7.10 -11.72 -16.81
CA GLN A 109 -7.85 -10.65 -17.48
C GLN A 109 -8.29 -9.60 -16.45
N VAL A 110 -8.15 -8.33 -16.83
CA VAL A 110 -8.49 -7.18 -16.01
C VAL A 110 -9.59 -6.39 -16.71
N THR A 111 -10.68 -6.08 -16.01
CA THR A 111 -11.72 -5.20 -16.56
C THR A 111 -11.20 -3.75 -16.66
N ASN A 112 -11.89 -2.90 -17.42
CA ASN A 112 -11.53 -1.49 -17.50
C ASN A 112 -11.55 -0.81 -16.13
N LYS A 113 -12.53 -1.14 -15.29
CA LYS A 113 -12.66 -0.58 -13.93
C LYS A 113 -11.56 -1.06 -12.99
N GLU A 114 -11.23 -2.34 -13.03
CA GLU A 114 -10.10 -2.90 -12.27
C GLU A 114 -8.78 -2.28 -12.70
N TRP A 115 -8.58 -2.09 -14.01
CA TRP A 115 -7.40 -1.41 -14.54
C TRP A 115 -7.28 0.01 -13.96
N MET A 116 -8.38 0.79 -13.96
CA MET A 116 -8.41 2.13 -13.39
C MET A 116 -8.20 2.10 -11.86
N GLY A 117 -8.80 1.13 -11.18
CA GLY A 117 -8.65 0.92 -9.75
C GLY A 117 -7.19 0.69 -9.34
N ILE A 118 -6.49 -0.17 -10.08
CA ILE A 118 -5.08 -0.49 -9.83
C ILE A 118 -4.18 0.66 -10.28
N LYS A 119 -4.32 1.14 -11.54
CA LYS A 119 -3.42 2.16 -12.10
C LYS A 119 -3.43 3.46 -11.31
N LEU A 120 -4.58 3.86 -10.79
CA LEU A 120 -4.76 5.13 -10.10
C LEU A 120 -4.77 5.00 -8.56
N SER A 121 -4.41 3.83 -8.00
CA SER A 121 -4.38 3.60 -6.55
C SER A 121 -3.45 4.57 -5.81
N ASP A 122 -2.30 4.90 -6.38
CA ASP A 122 -1.36 5.90 -5.83
C ASP A 122 -1.90 7.34 -5.91
N GLY A 123 -3.05 7.57 -6.57
CA GLY A 123 -3.62 8.91 -6.69
C GLY A 123 -2.63 9.90 -7.30
N MET A 124 -2.53 11.08 -6.67
CA MET A 124 -1.62 12.17 -7.09
C MET A 124 -0.17 11.98 -6.61
N TYR A 125 0.14 10.94 -5.84
CA TYR A 125 1.52 10.60 -5.47
C TYR A 125 2.32 10.08 -6.67
N ASP A 126 1.66 9.48 -7.66
CA ASP A 126 2.25 9.19 -8.97
C ASP A 126 1.93 10.32 -9.96
N ASP A 127 2.94 11.07 -10.38
CA ASP A 127 2.79 12.16 -11.35
C ASP A 127 2.17 11.71 -12.68
N SER A 128 2.36 10.46 -13.07
CA SER A 128 1.76 9.91 -14.30
C SER A 128 0.23 9.87 -14.26
N ASN A 129 -0.36 9.88 -13.06
CA ASN A 129 -1.79 9.84 -12.85
C ASN A 129 -2.46 11.21 -13.03
N LYS A 130 -1.68 12.31 -13.02
CA LYS A 130 -2.21 13.69 -13.13
C LYS A 130 -3.08 13.87 -14.38
N LYS A 131 -2.68 13.32 -15.50
CA LYS A 131 -3.43 13.41 -16.76
C LYS A 131 -4.81 12.75 -16.71
N TYR A 132 -5.01 11.78 -15.82
CA TYR A 132 -6.31 11.13 -15.59
C TYR A 132 -7.13 11.92 -14.56
N LEU A 133 -6.50 12.30 -13.44
CA LEU A 133 -7.19 12.85 -12.28
C LEU A 133 -7.43 14.36 -12.36
N MET A 134 -6.67 15.09 -13.19
CA MET A 134 -6.74 16.55 -13.36
C MET A 134 -7.20 16.97 -14.76
N SER A 135 -7.89 16.09 -15.49
CA SER A 135 -8.43 16.47 -16.79
C SER A 135 -9.61 17.46 -16.63
N TYR A 136 -9.54 18.57 -17.33
CA TYR A 136 -10.62 19.58 -17.40
C TYR A 136 -11.51 19.40 -18.65
N SER A 137 -11.19 18.43 -19.49
CA SER A 137 -12.00 18.15 -20.70
C SER A 137 -13.20 17.31 -20.32
N GLN A 138 -14.38 17.71 -20.81
CA GLN A 138 -15.60 16.92 -20.68
C GLN A 138 -15.54 15.59 -21.45
N ASP A 139 -14.63 15.51 -22.44
CA ASP A 139 -14.42 14.30 -23.25
C ASP A 139 -13.43 13.31 -22.60
N HIS A 140 -12.75 13.72 -21.53
CA HIS A 140 -11.78 12.90 -20.79
C HIS A 140 -12.27 12.68 -19.36
N HIS A 141 -13.13 11.72 -19.17
CA HIS A 141 -13.66 11.36 -17.86
C HIS A 141 -13.34 9.90 -17.50
N ILE A 142 -13.32 9.63 -16.24
CA ILE A 142 -13.17 8.27 -15.69
C ILE A 142 -14.57 7.78 -15.33
N ASP A 143 -14.99 6.66 -15.95
CA ASP A 143 -16.34 6.10 -15.81
C ASP A 143 -16.53 5.27 -14.52
N THR A 144 -15.60 5.35 -13.59
CA THR A 144 -15.69 4.58 -12.34
C THR A 144 -15.11 5.33 -11.16
N GLU A 145 -15.74 5.17 -10.01
CA GLU A 145 -15.24 5.67 -8.72
C GLU A 145 -14.36 4.64 -7.99
N LEU A 146 -14.18 3.46 -8.55
CA LEU A 146 -13.39 2.38 -7.93
C LEU A 146 -11.97 2.84 -7.57
N HIS A 147 -11.31 3.61 -8.43
CA HIS A 147 -9.97 4.14 -8.17
C HIS A 147 -9.90 5.00 -6.91
N ARG A 148 -10.94 5.80 -6.60
CA ARG A 148 -10.97 6.65 -5.39
C ARG A 148 -11.09 5.80 -4.14
N ILE A 149 -11.95 4.78 -4.19
CA ILE A 149 -12.15 3.88 -3.05
C ILE A 149 -10.88 3.11 -2.75
N ILE A 150 -10.18 2.62 -3.77
CA ILE A 150 -8.89 1.92 -3.58
C ILE A 150 -7.84 2.88 -3.02
N HIS A 151 -7.67 4.06 -3.61
CA HIS A 151 -6.73 5.08 -3.12
C HIS A 151 -6.99 5.47 -1.66
N TRP A 152 -8.25 5.70 -1.29
CA TRP A 152 -8.57 6.04 0.09
C TRP A 152 -8.34 4.88 1.06
N ALA A 153 -8.68 3.66 0.64
CA ALA A 153 -8.46 2.46 1.45
C ALA A 153 -6.97 2.22 1.69
N ASP A 154 -6.14 2.33 0.66
CA ASP A 154 -4.68 2.21 0.76
C ASP A 154 -4.09 3.28 1.67
N HIS A 155 -4.45 4.55 1.46
CA HIS A 155 -3.97 5.64 2.31
C HIS A 155 -4.39 5.46 3.78
N MET A 156 -5.64 5.06 4.05
CA MET A 156 -6.13 4.78 5.40
C MET A 156 -5.40 3.59 6.04
N ALA A 157 -5.14 2.52 5.27
CA ALA A 157 -4.37 1.37 5.73
C ALA A 157 -2.95 1.80 6.15
N THR A 158 -2.27 2.56 5.29
CA THR A 158 -0.93 3.10 5.57
C THR A 158 -0.89 3.93 6.87
N VAL A 159 -1.87 4.80 7.10
CA VAL A 159 -1.96 5.61 8.32
C VAL A 159 -2.24 4.74 9.54
N LEU A 160 -3.17 3.79 9.45
CA LEU A 160 -3.49 2.85 10.52
C LEU A 160 -2.26 2.03 10.93
N GLU A 161 -1.58 1.43 9.97
CA GLU A 161 -0.42 0.57 10.17
C GLU A 161 0.75 1.34 10.78
N LYS A 162 0.97 2.57 10.32
CA LYS A 162 1.98 3.47 10.92
C LYS A 162 1.64 3.80 12.38
N ASN A 163 0.39 4.11 12.68
CA ASN A 163 -0.02 4.44 14.05
C ASN A 163 0.12 3.24 14.98
N LEU A 164 -0.24 2.03 14.51
CA LEU A 164 -0.06 0.80 15.28
C LEU A 164 1.42 0.52 15.56
N TRP A 165 2.30 0.76 14.57
CA TRP A 165 3.73 0.59 14.74
C TRP A 165 4.30 1.58 15.77
N VAL A 166 3.95 2.87 15.68
CA VAL A 166 4.38 3.90 16.66
C VAL A 166 3.92 3.54 18.05
N HIS A 167 2.65 3.16 18.21
CA HIS A 167 2.10 2.81 19.53
C HIS A 167 2.76 1.57 20.13
N ALA A 168 3.08 0.55 19.31
CA ALA A 168 3.80 -0.62 19.78
C ALA A 168 5.21 -0.27 20.28
N ASN A 169 5.92 0.60 19.57
CA ASN A 169 7.27 1.02 19.98
C ASN A 169 7.24 1.93 21.23
N ASP A 170 6.22 2.75 21.41
CA ASP A 170 6.04 3.55 22.63
C ASP A 170 5.83 2.63 23.85
N ILE A 171 5.03 1.57 23.72
CA ILE A 171 4.82 0.58 24.79
C ILE A 171 6.11 -0.19 25.09
N GLU A 172 6.88 -0.60 24.08
CA GLU A 172 8.17 -1.28 24.30
C GLU A 172 9.15 -0.38 25.06
N ALA A 173 9.26 0.90 24.70
CA ALA A 173 10.10 1.87 25.39
C ALA A 173 9.67 2.05 26.87
N ASP A 174 8.36 2.17 27.13
CA ASP A 174 7.82 2.29 28.50
C ASP A 174 8.14 1.03 29.34
N ILE A 175 8.15 -0.16 28.73
CA ILE A 175 8.52 -1.42 29.42
C ILE A 175 10.01 -1.45 29.72
N GLU A 176 10.87 -1.12 28.75
CA GLU A 176 12.33 -1.06 28.94
C GLU A 176 12.71 -0.08 30.05
N ASP A 177 12.11 1.11 30.06
CA ASP A 177 12.32 2.12 31.12
C ASP A 177 11.89 1.60 32.49
N ALA A 178 10.76 0.87 32.55
CA ALA A 178 10.28 0.28 33.80
C ALA A 178 11.20 -0.85 34.30
N GLU A 179 11.71 -1.71 33.42
CA GLU A 179 12.67 -2.77 33.75
C GLU A 179 14.00 -2.18 34.26
N GLU A 180 14.50 -1.12 33.59
CA GLU A 180 15.74 -0.43 34.04
C GLU A 180 15.58 0.19 35.43
N GLN A 181 14.41 0.78 35.74
CA GLN A 181 14.12 1.34 37.08
C GLN A 181 14.08 0.25 38.15
N ILE A 182 13.54 -0.94 37.84
CA ILE A 182 13.53 -2.09 38.76
C ILE A 182 14.96 -2.59 38.99
N ASP A 183 15.76 -2.75 37.97
CA ASP A 183 17.14 -3.23 38.04
C ASP A 183 18.05 -2.26 38.83
N ASN A 184 17.77 -0.95 38.70
CA ASN A 184 18.49 0.10 39.43
C ASN A 184 18.02 0.27 40.90
N GLY A 185 16.98 -0.46 41.32
CA GLY A 185 16.45 -0.41 42.67
C GLY A 185 15.74 0.90 43.05
N GLU A 186 15.19 1.59 42.03
CA GLU A 186 14.47 2.86 42.22
C GLU A 186 12.97 2.66 42.51
N VAL A 187 12.49 1.40 42.53
CA VAL A 187 11.09 1.03 42.82
C VAL A 187 11.06 -0.08 43.89
#